data_17df9ce6840c5c353641d342c7dc86c2
#
_entry.id   17df9ce6840c5c353641d342c7dc86c2
#
_cell.length_a   1.000
_cell.length_b   1.000
_cell.length_c   1.000
_cell.angle_alpha   90.00
_cell.angle_beta   90.00
_cell.angle_gamma   90.00
#
_symmetry.space_group_name_H-M   'P 1'
#
loop_
_entity.id
_entity.type
_entity.pdbx_description
1 polymer ?
#
loop_
_entity_poly.entity_id
_entity_poly.type
_entity_poly.pdbx_seq_one_letter_code
_entity_poly.pdbx_strand_id
1 'polypeptide(L)'
;MDSAAGTTAAPLRIGLLGTGPWARNTQAPALAAHPGVELSGVWGRRAEAADALATAHGTRAYTGEEGIDALLEASDAVAFALPPDVQAPLAVRAARAGRHILMDKPVATTVDGARAVADAVAEAGVASIVFCTLRFAPETAAWIAEQTAVGGWFTARAQWLGSLYAEGSTSEYADSPWRREKGGLWDVGPHALSVLIPVLGDVEHLTAAPGPADTTHLILRHSSGASSTVALGLSAPRGAAGVEIEFRGEHGTASAPGWDGAETAFRGAVDALAETVRTGVPHACDARFGRHLTELLVAAETQARA
;
A
#
# COMPACT_ATOMS: atom_id res chain seq x y z
N MET A 1 2.97 45.90 -14.99
CA MET A 1 3.21 44.44 -15.17
C MET A 1 3.41 43.89 -13.78
N ASP A 2 2.31 43.57 -13.10
CA ASP A 2 2.38 42.96 -11.78
C ASP A 2 2.64 41.47 -11.95
N SER A 3 3.83 41.05 -11.51
CA SER A 3 4.20 39.65 -11.37
C SER A 3 3.38 39.10 -10.21
N ALA A 4 2.36 38.33 -10.49
CA ALA A 4 1.70 37.50 -9.50
C ALA A 4 2.72 36.49 -8.97
N ALA A 5 3.36 36.82 -7.86
CA ALA A 5 4.12 35.86 -7.06
C ALA A 5 3.12 34.80 -6.60
N GLY A 6 3.14 33.64 -7.25
CA GLY A 6 2.37 32.47 -6.82
C GLY A 6 2.76 32.14 -5.38
N THR A 7 1.83 32.30 -4.46
CA THR A 7 2.00 31.86 -3.07
C THR A 7 2.18 30.34 -3.11
N THR A 8 3.41 29.88 -3.01
CA THR A 8 3.67 28.45 -2.82
C THR A 8 3.03 28.06 -1.50
N ALA A 9 2.04 27.16 -1.53
CA ALA A 9 1.43 26.62 -0.32
C ALA A 9 2.56 26.05 0.58
N ALA A 10 2.39 26.19 1.90
CA ALA A 10 3.35 25.60 2.84
C ALA A 10 3.44 24.08 2.62
N PRO A 11 4.63 23.49 2.75
CA PRO A 11 4.80 22.04 2.56
C PRO A 11 3.96 21.27 3.58
N LEU A 12 3.39 20.14 3.14
CA LEU A 12 2.64 19.24 4.01
C LEU A 12 3.60 18.56 4.99
N ARG A 13 3.40 18.74 6.29
CA ARG A 13 4.23 18.11 7.32
C ARG A 13 3.80 16.66 7.53
N ILE A 14 4.67 15.72 7.17
CA ILE A 14 4.39 14.27 7.28
C ILE A 14 5.31 13.64 8.30
N GLY A 15 4.74 13.04 9.35
CA GLY A 15 5.45 12.19 10.30
C GLY A 15 5.54 10.76 9.79
N LEU A 16 6.66 10.05 10.07
CA LEU A 16 6.84 8.66 9.69
C LEU A 16 6.81 7.76 10.94
N LEU A 17 5.85 6.83 11.00
CA LEU A 17 5.80 5.78 12.02
C LEU A 17 6.44 4.49 11.49
N GLY A 18 7.61 4.17 12.00
CA GLY A 18 8.39 2.99 11.65
C GLY A 18 9.85 3.29 11.33
N THR A 19 10.74 2.35 11.68
CA THR A 19 12.20 2.45 11.48
C THR A 19 12.78 1.17 10.89
N GLY A 20 11.91 0.28 10.37
CA GLY A 20 12.32 -0.96 9.71
C GLY A 20 12.93 -0.73 8.32
N PRO A 21 13.31 -1.82 7.63
CA PRO A 21 13.90 -1.74 6.29
C PRO A 21 13.07 -0.92 5.30
N TRP A 22 11.75 -1.07 5.33
CA TRP A 22 10.84 -0.35 4.44
C TRP A 22 10.82 1.16 4.70
N ALA A 23 10.86 1.57 5.97
CA ALA A 23 11.02 2.97 6.33
C ALA A 23 12.35 3.54 5.82
N ARG A 24 13.46 2.82 6.08
CA ARG A 24 14.81 3.28 5.73
C ARG A 24 15.06 3.35 4.23
N ASN A 25 14.60 2.34 3.49
CA ASN A 25 14.98 2.16 2.10
C ASN A 25 13.98 2.76 1.11
N THR A 26 12.77 3.11 1.56
CA THR A 26 11.70 3.58 0.67
C THR A 26 11.02 4.85 1.19
N GLN A 27 10.40 4.81 2.38
CA GLN A 27 9.51 5.89 2.77
C GLN A 27 10.25 7.14 3.26
N ALA A 28 11.26 7.01 4.12
CA ALA A 28 12.00 8.16 4.63
C ALA A 28 12.78 8.90 3.53
N PRO A 29 13.51 8.24 2.61
CA PRO A 29 14.14 8.91 1.48
C PRO A 29 13.13 9.63 0.58
N ALA A 30 12.01 8.99 0.27
CA ALA A 30 10.98 9.57 -0.57
C ALA A 30 10.35 10.82 0.06
N LEU A 31 10.02 10.78 1.36
CA LEU A 31 9.47 11.92 2.10
C LEU A 31 10.47 13.07 2.21
N ALA A 32 11.72 12.76 2.57
CA ALA A 32 12.75 13.78 2.75
C ALA A 32 13.16 14.50 1.45
N ALA A 33 13.08 13.80 0.31
CA ALA A 33 13.40 14.36 -1.00
C ALA A 33 12.21 15.02 -1.73
N HIS A 34 10.98 14.93 -1.16
CA HIS A 34 9.78 15.40 -1.84
C HIS A 34 9.62 16.93 -1.73
N PRO A 35 9.51 17.68 -2.84
CA PRO A 35 9.54 19.15 -2.82
C PRO A 35 8.33 19.79 -2.12
N GLY A 36 7.19 19.08 -2.04
CA GLY A 36 5.95 19.56 -1.41
C GLY A 36 5.74 19.08 0.02
N VAL A 37 6.74 18.40 0.63
CA VAL A 37 6.61 17.78 1.94
C VAL A 37 7.77 18.19 2.85
N GLU A 38 7.47 18.32 4.14
CA GLU A 38 8.45 18.35 5.23
C GLU A 38 8.32 17.07 6.03
N LEU A 39 9.40 16.28 6.14
CA LEU A 39 9.44 15.14 7.06
C LEU A 39 9.55 15.67 8.49
N SER A 40 8.42 15.79 9.19
CA SER A 40 8.29 16.43 10.50
C SER A 40 8.92 15.61 11.63
N GLY A 41 9.12 14.31 11.44
CA GLY A 41 9.79 13.44 12.40
C GLY A 41 9.62 11.96 12.07
N VAL A 42 10.35 11.15 12.81
CA VAL A 42 10.30 9.68 12.72
C VAL A 42 10.02 9.09 14.09
N TRP A 43 9.03 8.22 14.19
CA TRP A 43 8.78 7.45 15.41
C TRP A 43 9.21 5.99 15.26
N GLY A 44 9.84 5.46 16.29
CA GLY A 44 10.20 4.04 16.40
C GLY A 44 10.16 3.51 17.83
N ARG A 45 9.88 2.22 17.99
CA ARG A 45 9.90 1.55 19.30
C ARG A 45 11.29 1.54 19.95
N ARG A 46 12.35 1.48 19.12
CA ARG A 46 13.75 1.50 19.57
C ARG A 46 14.30 2.90 19.35
N ALA A 47 14.72 3.56 20.42
CA ALA A 47 15.25 4.92 20.38
C ALA A 47 16.42 5.04 19.41
N GLU A 48 17.41 4.15 19.49
CA GLU A 48 18.59 4.15 18.61
C GLU A 48 18.23 4.07 17.13
N ALA A 49 17.21 3.27 16.77
CA ALA A 49 16.77 3.15 15.38
C ALA A 49 16.02 4.41 14.90
N ALA A 50 15.25 5.04 15.79
CA ALA A 50 14.56 6.30 15.50
C ALA A 50 15.57 7.44 15.35
N ASP A 51 16.52 7.54 16.25
CA ASP A 51 17.59 8.56 16.20
C ASP A 51 18.46 8.42 14.95
N ALA A 52 18.86 7.20 14.60
CA ALA A 52 19.66 6.94 13.41
C ALA A 52 18.91 7.36 12.13
N LEU A 53 17.63 6.99 11.99
CA LEU A 53 16.85 7.34 10.80
C LEU A 53 16.54 8.84 10.75
N ALA A 54 16.20 9.45 11.87
CA ALA A 54 15.94 10.88 11.96
C ALA A 54 17.20 11.71 11.63
N THR A 55 18.36 11.31 12.17
CA THR A 55 19.64 11.97 11.87
C THR A 55 20.01 11.88 10.39
N ALA A 56 19.79 10.71 9.76
CA ALA A 56 20.07 10.50 8.33
C ALA A 56 19.28 11.44 7.41
N HIS A 57 18.10 11.89 7.86
CA HIS A 57 17.21 12.77 7.08
C HIS A 57 17.04 14.17 7.69
N GLY A 58 17.84 14.55 8.69
CA GLY A 58 17.81 15.89 9.29
C GLY A 58 16.48 16.25 9.98
N THR A 59 15.80 15.25 10.56
CA THR A 59 14.51 15.44 11.23
C THR A 59 14.56 15.00 12.69
N ARG A 60 13.43 14.97 13.37
CA ARG A 60 13.28 14.67 14.79
C ARG A 60 12.97 13.20 15.03
N ALA A 61 13.58 12.61 16.05
CA ALA A 61 13.22 11.28 16.55
C ALA A 61 12.18 11.34 17.66
N TYR A 62 11.25 10.39 17.65
CA TYR A 62 10.23 10.19 18.66
C TYR A 62 10.17 8.72 19.08
N THR A 63 9.90 8.46 20.36
CA THR A 63 9.81 7.10 20.89
C THR A 63 8.75 7.02 22.00
N GLY A 64 8.31 5.81 22.35
CA GLY A 64 7.28 5.59 23.36
C GLY A 64 5.90 6.11 22.96
N GLU A 65 4.94 5.97 23.86
CA GLU A 65 3.54 6.39 23.64
C GLU A 65 3.40 7.92 23.53
N GLU A 66 4.08 8.66 24.42
CA GLU A 66 4.11 10.13 24.39
C GLU A 66 4.74 10.65 23.09
N GLY A 67 5.72 9.91 22.54
CA GLY A 67 6.35 10.24 21.27
C GLY A 67 5.42 10.08 20.08
N ILE A 68 4.43 9.18 20.13
CA ILE A 68 3.39 9.09 19.10
C ILE A 68 2.55 10.36 19.12
N ASP A 69 2.05 10.79 20.26
CA ASP A 69 1.24 12.01 20.37
C ASP A 69 2.02 13.24 19.94
N ALA A 70 3.27 13.37 20.37
CA ALA A 70 4.12 14.49 19.98
C ALA A 70 4.39 14.52 18.46
N LEU A 71 4.56 13.36 17.81
CA LEU A 71 4.67 13.28 16.35
C LEU A 71 3.36 13.67 15.66
N LEU A 72 2.21 13.19 16.16
CA LEU A 72 0.91 13.57 15.62
C LEU A 72 0.68 15.09 15.73
N GLU A 73 1.03 15.72 16.86
CA GLU A 73 0.93 17.16 17.03
C GLU A 73 1.83 17.95 16.07
N ALA A 74 3.03 17.44 15.81
CA ALA A 74 4.00 18.07 14.91
C ALA A 74 3.67 17.90 13.41
N SER A 75 2.66 17.09 13.05
CA SER A 75 2.39 16.67 11.69
C SER A 75 0.98 17.06 11.22
N ASP A 76 0.81 17.28 9.93
CA ASP A 76 -0.48 17.43 9.27
C ASP A 76 -0.99 16.05 8.79
N ALA A 77 -0.05 15.17 8.43
CA ALA A 77 -0.29 13.80 8.01
C ALA A 77 0.74 12.85 8.62
N VAL A 78 0.44 11.55 8.61
CA VAL A 78 1.41 10.52 9.02
C VAL A 78 1.46 9.37 8.01
N ALA A 79 2.67 8.90 7.74
CA ALA A 79 2.95 7.72 6.95
C ALA A 79 3.32 6.53 7.85
N PHE A 80 2.98 5.33 7.41
CA PHE A 80 3.17 4.11 8.19
C PHE A 80 4.09 3.12 7.46
N ALA A 81 5.13 2.67 8.15
CA ALA A 81 6.02 1.58 7.76
C ALA A 81 6.08 0.52 8.87
N LEU A 82 4.92 -0.01 9.23
CA LEU A 82 4.68 -0.89 10.37
C LEU A 82 3.99 -2.20 9.94
N PRO A 83 4.12 -3.28 10.72
CA PRO A 83 3.27 -4.45 10.56
C PRO A 83 1.77 -4.07 10.64
N PRO A 84 0.89 -4.73 9.85
CA PRO A 84 -0.51 -4.33 9.74
C PRO A 84 -1.30 -4.32 11.05
N ASP A 85 -1.00 -5.24 11.95
CA ASP A 85 -1.59 -5.36 13.29
C ASP A 85 -1.19 -4.21 14.23
N VAL A 86 -0.02 -3.63 14.02
CA VAL A 86 0.46 -2.43 14.73
C VAL A 86 -0.02 -1.17 14.03
N GLN A 87 -0.05 -1.17 12.70
CA GLN A 87 -0.49 -0.04 11.88
C GLN A 87 -1.95 0.34 12.15
N ALA A 88 -2.87 -0.63 12.12
CA ALA A 88 -4.30 -0.35 12.16
C ALA A 88 -4.74 0.45 13.40
N PRO A 89 -4.39 0.09 14.66
CA PRO A 89 -4.77 0.89 15.82
C PRO A 89 -4.13 2.28 15.81
N LEU A 90 -2.90 2.42 15.32
CA LEU A 90 -2.23 3.72 15.22
C LEU A 90 -2.84 4.60 14.10
N ALA A 91 -3.29 4.01 13.00
CA ALA A 91 -4.02 4.72 11.95
C ALA A 91 -5.37 5.26 12.47
N VAL A 92 -6.10 4.49 13.28
CA VAL A 92 -7.31 4.95 13.97
C VAL A 92 -7.01 6.14 14.89
N ARG A 93 -5.92 6.03 15.70
CA ARG A 93 -5.48 7.12 16.61
C ARG A 93 -5.14 8.39 15.83
N ALA A 94 -4.37 8.26 14.75
CA ALA A 94 -3.99 9.38 13.90
C ALA A 94 -5.20 10.07 13.25
N ALA A 95 -6.11 9.28 12.66
CA ALA A 95 -7.33 9.80 12.06
C ALA A 95 -8.19 10.56 13.09
N ARG A 96 -8.40 10.00 14.30
CA ARG A 96 -9.13 10.64 15.39
C ARG A 96 -8.47 11.91 15.92
N ALA A 97 -7.14 12.00 15.80
CA ALA A 97 -6.39 13.23 16.08
C ALA A 97 -6.46 14.26 14.94
N GLY A 98 -7.26 13.99 13.89
CA GLY A 98 -7.42 14.88 12.75
C GLY A 98 -6.23 14.86 11.79
N ARG A 99 -5.38 13.83 11.81
CA ARG A 99 -4.23 13.70 10.90
C ARG A 99 -4.63 12.93 9.66
N HIS A 100 -4.21 13.42 8.49
CA HIS A 100 -4.30 12.65 7.25
C HIS A 100 -3.38 11.42 7.32
N ILE A 101 -3.71 10.34 6.61
CA ILE A 101 -2.96 9.08 6.75
C ILE A 101 -2.53 8.50 5.41
N LEU A 102 -1.26 8.08 5.33
CA LEU A 102 -0.68 7.30 4.24
C LEU A 102 -0.26 5.93 4.79
N MET A 103 -1.09 4.94 4.57
CA MET A 103 -0.92 3.59 5.11
C MET A 103 -0.21 2.68 4.12
N ASP A 104 0.55 1.72 4.65
CA ASP A 104 1.01 0.59 3.84
C ASP A 104 -0.10 -0.48 3.72
N LYS A 105 0.01 -1.34 2.72
CA LYS A 105 -0.84 -2.51 2.53
C LYS A 105 -0.26 -3.74 3.29
N PRO A 106 -1.11 -4.64 3.76
CA PRO A 106 -2.54 -4.46 3.97
C PRO A 106 -2.82 -3.50 5.12
N VAL A 107 -3.97 -2.87 5.12
CA VAL A 107 -4.35 -1.89 6.17
C VAL A 107 -4.41 -2.54 7.55
N ALA A 108 -4.91 -3.77 7.62
CA ALA A 108 -5.01 -4.59 8.81
C ALA A 108 -4.98 -6.07 8.43
N THR A 109 -4.86 -6.97 9.41
CA THR A 109 -4.94 -8.44 9.20
C THR A 109 -6.33 -9.01 9.52
N THR A 110 -7.28 -8.16 9.92
CA THR A 110 -8.67 -8.54 10.24
C THR A 110 -9.65 -7.57 9.61
N VAL A 111 -10.86 -8.05 9.31
CA VAL A 111 -11.95 -7.21 8.79
C VAL A 111 -12.32 -6.11 9.78
N ASP A 112 -12.39 -6.43 11.08
CA ASP A 112 -12.75 -5.44 12.10
C ASP A 112 -11.69 -4.35 12.25
N GLY A 113 -10.40 -4.70 12.17
CA GLY A 113 -9.32 -3.72 12.17
C GLY A 113 -9.36 -2.78 10.95
N ALA A 114 -9.59 -3.33 9.76
CA ALA A 114 -9.70 -2.52 8.55
C ALA A 114 -10.96 -1.64 8.54
N ARG A 115 -12.08 -2.17 9.08
CA ARG A 115 -13.31 -1.40 9.28
C ARG A 115 -13.08 -0.24 10.24
N ALA A 116 -12.47 -0.50 11.40
CA ALA A 116 -12.19 0.56 12.38
C ALA A 116 -11.34 1.71 11.78
N VAL A 117 -10.38 1.39 10.92
CA VAL A 117 -9.60 2.41 10.21
C VAL A 117 -10.48 3.22 9.25
N ALA A 118 -11.26 2.54 8.40
CA ALA A 118 -12.11 3.22 7.42
C ALA A 118 -13.17 4.11 8.10
N ASP A 119 -13.77 3.62 9.19
CA ASP A 119 -14.76 4.35 9.98
C ASP A 119 -14.13 5.59 10.64
N ALA A 120 -12.94 5.45 11.27
CA ALA A 120 -12.25 6.58 11.88
C ALA A 120 -11.86 7.66 10.86
N VAL A 121 -11.44 7.28 9.65
CA VAL A 121 -11.15 8.20 8.55
C VAL A 121 -12.41 8.96 8.13
N ALA A 122 -13.53 8.25 7.98
CA ALA A 122 -14.81 8.83 7.58
C ALA A 122 -15.36 9.78 8.66
N GLU A 123 -15.32 9.37 9.93
CA GLU A 123 -15.77 10.16 11.08
C GLU A 123 -14.97 11.45 11.25
N ALA A 124 -13.65 11.37 11.08
CA ALA A 124 -12.77 12.54 11.23
C ALA A 124 -12.73 13.43 9.96
N GLY A 125 -13.21 12.95 8.82
CA GLY A 125 -13.15 13.69 7.55
C GLY A 125 -11.73 13.90 7.02
N VAL A 126 -10.79 13.03 7.38
CA VAL A 126 -9.38 13.15 6.98
C VAL A 126 -9.11 12.42 5.66
N ALA A 127 -8.11 12.91 4.92
CA ALA A 127 -7.62 12.24 3.72
C ALA A 127 -6.89 10.94 4.07
N SER A 128 -7.03 9.93 3.23
CA SER A 128 -6.32 8.66 3.38
C SER A 128 -5.87 8.08 2.06
N ILE A 129 -4.68 7.49 2.06
CA ILE A 129 -4.12 6.72 0.95
C ILE A 129 -3.65 5.36 1.49
N VAL A 130 -3.89 4.30 0.73
CA VAL A 130 -3.32 2.96 0.95
C VAL A 130 -2.31 2.69 -0.15
N PHE A 131 -1.05 2.52 0.23
CA PHE A 131 0.05 2.39 -0.70
C PHE A 131 0.11 1.00 -1.34
N CYS A 132 -0.64 0.82 -2.41
CA CYS A 132 -0.50 -0.32 -3.33
C CYS A 132 0.46 0.10 -4.45
N THR A 133 1.70 -0.34 -4.43
CA THR A 133 2.81 0.15 -5.27
C THR A 133 2.44 0.39 -6.74
N LEU A 134 1.80 -0.59 -7.39
CA LEU A 134 1.44 -0.49 -8.81
C LEU A 134 0.39 0.60 -9.13
N ARG A 135 -0.35 1.07 -8.14
CA ARG A 135 -1.33 2.16 -8.29
C ARG A 135 -0.69 3.54 -8.34
N PHE A 136 0.58 3.64 -7.94
CA PHE A 136 1.29 4.91 -7.79
C PHE A 136 2.60 4.96 -8.57
N ALA A 137 3.10 3.84 -9.09
CA ALA A 137 4.19 3.85 -10.04
C ALA A 137 3.68 4.44 -11.38
N PRO A 138 4.33 5.47 -11.95
CA PRO A 138 3.78 6.26 -13.06
C PRO A 138 3.32 5.42 -14.26
N GLU A 139 4.15 4.48 -14.70
CA GLU A 139 3.87 3.65 -15.88
C GLU A 139 2.68 2.72 -15.65
N THR A 140 2.66 2.04 -14.50
CA THR A 140 1.56 1.12 -14.18
C THR A 140 0.28 1.87 -13.84
N ALA A 141 0.35 3.02 -13.18
CA ALA A 141 -0.82 3.86 -12.90
C ALA A 141 -1.47 4.37 -14.20
N ALA A 142 -0.67 4.87 -15.14
CA ALA A 142 -1.15 5.30 -16.44
C ALA A 142 -1.76 4.14 -17.23
N TRP A 143 -1.09 2.99 -17.25
CA TRP A 143 -1.58 1.79 -17.90
C TRP A 143 -2.91 1.30 -17.30
N ILE A 144 -3.05 1.26 -15.97
CA ILE A 144 -4.32 0.89 -15.31
C ILE A 144 -5.45 1.84 -15.73
N ALA A 145 -5.19 3.14 -15.75
CA ALA A 145 -6.17 4.14 -16.19
C ALA A 145 -6.59 3.92 -17.67
N GLU A 146 -5.64 3.65 -18.55
CA GLU A 146 -5.88 3.31 -19.95
C GLU A 146 -6.75 2.05 -20.07
N GLN A 147 -6.37 0.94 -19.39
CA GLN A 147 -7.12 -0.31 -19.48
C GLN A 147 -8.53 -0.20 -18.86
N THR A 148 -8.70 0.63 -17.84
CA THR A 148 -10.02 0.96 -17.29
C THR A 148 -10.89 1.69 -18.31
N ALA A 149 -10.30 2.63 -19.05
CA ALA A 149 -11.02 3.40 -20.08
C ALA A 149 -11.35 2.57 -21.34
N VAL A 150 -10.46 1.67 -21.73
CA VAL A 150 -10.67 0.76 -22.88
C VAL A 150 -11.87 -0.16 -22.63
N GLY A 151 -11.94 -0.80 -21.46
CA GLY A 151 -13.02 -1.75 -21.13
C GLY A 151 -13.09 -2.97 -22.05
N GLY A 152 -14.23 -3.70 -22.03
CA GLY A 152 -14.43 -4.87 -22.89
C GLY A 152 -13.53 -6.06 -22.55
N TRP A 153 -12.99 -6.11 -21.33
CA TRP A 153 -12.14 -7.17 -20.86
C TRP A 153 -12.97 -8.40 -20.51
N PHE A 154 -12.55 -9.56 -21.05
CA PHE A 154 -13.22 -10.83 -20.87
C PHE A 154 -12.60 -11.63 -19.70
N THR A 155 -11.25 -11.64 -19.60
CA THR A 155 -10.54 -12.34 -18.55
C THR A 155 -9.20 -11.67 -18.24
N ALA A 156 -8.64 -11.97 -17.05
CA ALA A 156 -7.29 -11.56 -16.69
C ALA A 156 -6.52 -12.68 -15.99
N ARG A 157 -5.20 -12.57 -16.03
CA ARG A 157 -4.28 -13.38 -15.26
C ARG A 157 -3.35 -12.45 -14.49
N ALA A 158 -3.19 -12.67 -13.19
CA ALA A 158 -2.18 -12.03 -12.37
C ALA A 158 -1.32 -13.08 -11.69
N GLN A 159 0.00 -12.95 -11.78
CA GLN A 159 0.95 -13.80 -11.09
C GLN A 159 1.95 -12.91 -10.36
N TRP A 160 2.12 -13.14 -9.06
CA TRP A 160 3.16 -12.52 -8.27
C TRP A 160 3.84 -13.58 -7.41
N LEU A 161 4.94 -14.08 -7.91
CA LEU A 161 5.75 -15.10 -7.25
C LEU A 161 7.08 -14.48 -6.82
N GLY A 162 7.18 -14.15 -5.53
CA GLY A 162 8.40 -13.68 -4.92
C GLY A 162 9.31 -14.82 -4.48
N SER A 163 10.60 -14.56 -4.38
CA SER A 163 11.61 -15.51 -3.87
C SER A 163 12.16 -15.09 -2.51
N LEU A 164 11.34 -14.39 -1.71
CA LEU A 164 11.73 -13.86 -0.41
C LEU A 164 12.21 -14.96 0.55
N TYR A 165 11.55 -16.11 0.51
CA TYR A 165 11.85 -17.29 1.34
C TYR A 165 12.52 -18.43 0.56
N ALA A 166 13.00 -18.18 -0.66
CA ALA A 166 13.78 -19.15 -1.40
C ALA A 166 15.09 -19.48 -0.67
N GLU A 167 15.60 -20.69 -0.88
CA GLU A 167 16.89 -21.11 -0.32
C GLU A 167 18.01 -20.10 -0.66
N GLY A 168 18.80 -19.73 0.34
CA GLY A 168 19.89 -18.74 0.19
C GLY A 168 19.41 -17.30 0.02
N SER A 169 18.16 -16.96 0.36
CA SER A 169 17.71 -15.57 0.41
C SER A 169 18.43 -14.80 1.51
N THR A 170 18.95 -13.62 1.17
CA THR A 170 19.60 -12.67 2.10
C THR A 170 18.78 -11.40 2.29
N SER A 171 17.51 -11.44 1.90
CA SER A 171 16.63 -10.26 1.99
C SER A 171 16.36 -9.92 3.46
N GLU A 172 16.59 -8.68 3.84
CA GLU A 172 16.25 -8.14 5.18
C GLU A 172 14.73 -8.16 5.46
N TYR A 173 13.89 -8.29 4.44
CA TYR A 173 12.43 -8.43 4.58
C TYR A 173 12.00 -9.84 5.00
N ALA A 174 12.89 -10.85 4.87
CA ALA A 174 12.61 -12.22 5.26
C ALA A 174 12.49 -12.40 6.79
N ASP A 175 13.05 -11.47 7.57
CA ASP A 175 12.95 -11.47 9.03
C ASP A 175 11.61 -10.93 9.57
N SER A 176 10.68 -10.56 8.68
CA SER A 176 9.37 -10.05 9.06
C SER A 176 8.44 -11.17 9.56
N PRO A 177 8.08 -11.24 10.86
CA PRO A 177 7.26 -12.31 11.42
C PRO A 177 5.87 -12.39 10.75
N TRP A 178 5.21 -11.27 10.53
CA TRP A 178 3.88 -11.24 9.93
C TRP A 178 3.87 -11.74 8.48
N ARG A 179 4.91 -11.43 7.68
CA ARG A 179 5.04 -11.94 6.31
C ARG A 179 5.25 -13.44 6.30
N ARG A 180 6.03 -13.96 7.24
CA ARG A 180 6.26 -15.39 7.37
C ARG A 180 4.99 -16.14 7.76
N GLU A 181 4.19 -15.55 8.65
CA GLU A 181 2.91 -16.11 9.08
C GLU A 181 1.84 -16.05 7.98
N LYS A 182 1.75 -14.92 7.30
CA LYS A 182 0.66 -14.60 6.37
C LYS A 182 0.95 -14.93 4.91
N GLY A 183 2.22 -15.07 4.53
CA GLY A 183 2.66 -15.48 3.20
C GLY A 183 2.29 -14.53 2.06
N GLY A 184 2.39 -15.06 0.84
CA GLY A 184 2.17 -14.31 -0.40
C GLY A 184 0.77 -13.75 -0.56
N LEU A 185 -0.25 -14.46 -0.08
CA LEU A 185 -1.63 -13.96 -0.14
C LEU A 185 -1.75 -12.55 0.47
N TRP A 186 -1.17 -12.35 1.64
CA TRP A 186 -1.28 -11.09 2.36
C TRP A 186 -0.24 -10.04 1.95
N ASP A 187 0.96 -10.47 1.56
CA ASP A 187 2.00 -9.51 1.17
C ASP A 187 1.84 -9.00 -0.26
N VAL A 188 1.58 -9.89 -1.22
CA VAL A 188 1.52 -9.49 -2.64
C VAL A 188 0.12 -9.51 -3.24
N GLY A 189 -0.85 -10.16 -2.59
CA GLY A 189 -2.26 -10.16 -3.01
C GLY A 189 -2.89 -8.77 -3.13
N PRO A 190 -2.70 -7.85 -2.17
CA PRO A 190 -3.19 -6.49 -2.30
C PRO A 190 -2.73 -5.77 -3.56
N HIS A 191 -1.49 -5.99 -3.99
CA HIS A 191 -0.97 -5.40 -5.22
C HIS A 191 -1.69 -5.93 -6.46
N ALA A 192 -1.84 -7.26 -6.58
CA ALA A 192 -2.56 -7.87 -7.70
C ALA A 192 -4.02 -7.42 -7.77
N LEU A 193 -4.74 -7.50 -6.64
CA LEU A 193 -6.15 -7.10 -6.54
C LEU A 193 -6.32 -5.60 -6.83
N SER A 194 -5.38 -4.75 -6.41
CA SER A 194 -5.43 -3.31 -6.66
C SER A 194 -5.32 -2.93 -8.14
N VAL A 195 -4.82 -3.83 -8.98
CA VAL A 195 -4.79 -3.67 -10.44
C VAL A 195 -6.05 -4.25 -11.09
N LEU A 196 -6.47 -5.44 -10.65
CA LEU A 196 -7.61 -6.14 -11.27
C LEU A 196 -8.94 -5.42 -11.04
N ILE A 197 -9.19 -4.96 -9.80
CA ILE A 197 -10.48 -4.37 -9.41
C ILE A 197 -10.83 -3.12 -10.22
N PRO A 198 -9.97 -2.10 -10.40
CA PRO A 198 -10.34 -0.91 -11.16
C PRO A 198 -10.61 -1.17 -12.65
N VAL A 199 -10.03 -2.24 -13.21
CA VAL A 199 -10.17 -2.58 -14.63
C VAL A 199 -11.37 -3.50 -14.88
N LEU A 200 -11.58 -4.48 -13.98
CA LEU A 200 -12.61 -5.53 -14.17
C LEU A 200 -13.86 -5.31 -13.31
N GLY A 201 -13.85 -4.34 -12.41
CA GLY A 201 -14.90 -4.14 -11.42
C GLY A 201 -14.69 -4.95 -10.13
N ASP A 202 -15.56 -4.73 -9.16
CA ASP A 202 -15.50 -5.38 -7.85
C ASP A 202 -15.60 -6.91 -7.95
N VAL A 203 -15.01 -7.60 -6.96
CA VAL A 203 -15.05 -9.07 -6.89
C VAL A 203 -16.37 -9.51 -6.26
N GLU A 204 -17.25 -10.17 -7.04
CA GLU A 204 -18.52 -10.73 -6.58
C GLU A 204 -18.38 -12.15 -6.03
N HIS A 205 -17.49 -12.96 -6.61
CA HIS A 205 -17.21 -14.32 -6.19
C HIS A 205 -15.72 -14.58 -6.18
N LEU A 206 -15.28 -15.26 -5.14
CA LEU A 206 -13.89 -15.65 -4.94
C LEU A 206 -13.85 -17.14 -4.58
N THR A 207 -12.93 -17.86 -5.24
CA THR A 207 -12.52 -19.21 -4.84
C THR A 207 -11.02 -19.20 -4.64
N ALA A 208 -10.56 -19.77 -3.52
CA ALA A 208 -9.15 -19.88 -3.19
C ALA A 208 -8.72 -21.33 -2.95
N ALA A 209 -7.52 -21.65 -3.40
CA ALA A 209 -6.91 -22.96 -3.16
C ALA A 209 -5.42 -22.78 -2.79
N PRO A 210 -4.90 -23.58 -1.83
CA PRO A 210 -3.48 -23.59 -1.52
C PRO A 210 -2.69 -24.29 -2.64
N GLY A 211 -1.46 -23.85 -2.83
CA GLY A 211 -0.45 -24.48 -3.67
C GLY A 211 0.78 -24.88 -2.85
N PRO A 212 1.92 -25.19 -3.51
CA PRO A 212 3.17 -25.49 -2.81
C PRO A 212 3.66 -24.34 -1.95
N ALA A 213 4.27 -24.63 -0.80
CA ALA A 213 4.80 -23.69 0.18
C ALA A 213 3.73 -22.67 0.63
N ASP A 214 3.96 -21.39 0.43
CA ASP A 214 3.00 -20.31 0.73
C ASP A 214 2.19 -19.86 -0.50
N THR A 215 2.20 -20.64 -1.59
CA THR A 215 1.46 -20.26 -2.80
C THR A 215 -0.05 -20.36 -2.56
N THR A 216 -0.76 -19.33 -2.99
CA THR A 216 -2.23 -19.30 -3.00
C THR A 216 -2.72 -18.96 -4.40
N HIS A 217 -3.69 -19.75 -4.88
CA HIS A 217 -4.37 -19.52 -6.15
C HIS A 217 -5.76 -18.97 -5.91
N LEU A 218 -6.16 -17.93 -6.66
CA LEU A 218 -7.50 -17.38 -6.63
C LEU A 218 -8.15 -17.49 -8.02
N ILE A 219 -9.46 -17.75 -8.02
CA ILE A 219 -10.34 -17.57 -9.17
C ILE A 219 -11.38 -16.54 -8.76
N LEU A 220 -11.48 -15.44 -9.51
CA LEU A 220 -12.35 -14.33 -9.21
C LEU A 220 -13.36 -14.12 -10.33
N ARG A 221 -14.60 -13.78 -9.97
CA ARG A 221 -15.61 -13.26 -10.89
C ARG A 221 -15.88 -11.81 -10.51
N HIS A 222 -15.82 -10.93 -11.49
CA HIS A 222 -15.96 -9.50 -11.31
C HIS A 222 -17.35 -9.01 -11.69
N SER A 223 -17.74 -7.84 -11.18
CA SER A 223 -19.03 -7.21 -11.43
C SER A 223 -19.27 -6.84 -12.91
N SER A 224 -18.22 -6.69 -13.71
CA SER A 224 -18.33 -6.56 -15.18
C SER A 224 -18.73 -7.85 -15.90
N GLY A 225 -18.77 -8.99 -15.19
CA GLY A 225 -18.92 -10.33 -15.76
C GLY A 225 -17.61 -11.00 -16.17
N ALA A 226 -16.49 -10.26 -16.18
CA ALA A 226 -15.16 -10.83 -16.44
C ALA A 226 -14.72 -11.75 -15.31
N SER A 227 -13.78 -12.65 -15.62
CA SER A 227 -13.12 -13.51 -14.63
C SER A 227 -11.62 -13.24 -14.57
N SER A 228 -10.99 -13.55 -13.43
CA SER A 228 -9.53 -13.53 -13.36
C SER A 228 -8.97 -14.70 -12.54
N THR A 229 -7.73 -15.06 -12.83
CA THR A 229 -6.95 -16.02 -12.05
C THR A 229 -5.74 -15.34 -11.45
N VAL A 230 -5.44 -15.67 -10.19
CA VAL A 230 -4.31 -15.06 -9.47
C VAL A 230 -3.45 -16.15 -8.83
N ALA A 231 -2.13 -16.06 -8.95
CA ALA A 231 -1.18 -16.91 -8.26
C ALA A 231 -0.22 -16.05 -7.43
N LEU A 232 -0.17 -16.28 -6.12
CA LEU A 232 0.55 -15.46 -5.15
C LEU A 232 1.47 -16.32 -4.30
N GLY A 233 2.70 -15.89 -4.07
CA GLY A 233 3.63 -16.59 -3.19
C GLY A 233 4.90 -15.79 -2.95
N LEU A 234 5.63 -16.11 -1.87
CA LEU A 234 6.92 -15.51 -1.51
C LEU A 234 8.06 -16.55 -1.46
N SER A 235 7.74 -17.81 -1.67
CA SER A 235 8.67 -18.94 -1.56
C SER A 235 9.01 -19.58 -2.91
N ALA A 236 8.73 -18.91 -4.01
CA ALA A 236 9.05 -19.42 -5.34
C ALA A 236 10.57 -19.59 -5.52
N PRO A 237 11.02 -20.65 -6.19
CA PRO A 237 12.41 -20.74 -6.62
C PRO A 237 12.81 -19.50 -7.43
N ARG A 238 14.06 -19.02 -7.27
CA ARG A 238 14.52 -17.80 -7.94
C ARG A 238 14.27 -17.75 -9.44
N GLY A 239 14.42 -18.89 -10.13
CA GLY A 239 14.17 -18.98 -11.57
C GLY A 239 12.69 -18.96 -11.98
N ALA A 240 11.76 -19.07 -11.02
CA ALA A 240 10.32 -19.00 -11.22
C ALA A 240 9.70 -17.71 -10.64
N ALA A 241 10.52 -16.86 -10.01
CA ALA A 241 10.04 -15.60 -9.45
C ALA A 241 9.76 -14.58 -10.57
N GLY A 242 8.67 -13.83 -10.40
CA GLY A 242 8.29 -12.79 -11.36
C GLY A 242 6.93 -12.21 -11.04
N VAL A 243 6.63 -11.10 -11.70
CA VAL A 243 5.34 -10.42 -11.64
C VAL A 243 4.82 -10.28 -13.07
N GLU A 244 3.63 -10.81 -13.30
CA GLU A 244 2.94 -10.73 -14.59
C GLU A 244 1.47 -10.42 -14.35
N ILE A 245 0.93 -9.42 -15.05
CA ILE A 245 -0.50 -9.10 -15.08
C ILE A 245 -0.89 -8.89 -16.53
N GLU A 246 -1.91 -9.62 -16.98
CA GLU A 246 -2.37 -9.60 -18.37
C GLU A 246 -3.89 -9.60 -18.40
N PHE A 247 -4.46 -8.71 -19.22
CA PHE A 247 -5.87 -8.68 -19.57
C PHE A 247 -6.09 -9.18 -20.99
N ARG A 248 -7.19 -9.88 -21.23
CA ARG A 248 -7.64 -10.33 -22.56
C ARG A 248 -9.10 -9.98 -22.78
N GLY A 249 -9.41 -9.38 -23.90
CA GLY A 249 -10.75 -8.91 -24.20
C GLY A 249 -10.96 -8.61 -25.69
N GLU A 250 -11.99 -7.85 -26.01
CA GLU A 250 -12.39 -7.52 -27.37
C GLU A 250 -11.26 -6.81 -28.17
N HIS A 251 -10.39 -6.09 -27.49
CA HIS A 251 -9.29 -5.34 -28.08
C HIS A 251 -7.96 -6.09 -28.08
N GLY A 252 -7.97 -7.39 -27.77
CA GLY A 252 -6.78 -8.24 -27.76
C GLY A 252 -6.22 -8.45 -26.37
N THR A 253 -4.90 -8.31 -26.23
CA THR A 253 -4.16 -8.59 -25.00
C THR A 253 -3.42 -7.34 -24.54
N ALA A 254 -3.51 -7.01 -23.24
CA ALA A 254 -2.74 -5.95 -22.61
C ALA A 254 -1.96 -6.50 -21.43
N SER A 255 -0.63 -6.33 -21.43
CA SER A 255 0.26 -6.76 -20.34
C SER A 255 0.77 -5.56 -19.57
N ALA A 256 0.85 -5.70 -18.24
CA ALA A 256 1.35 -4.63 -17.38
C ALA A 256 2.82 -4.32 -17.70
N PRO A 257 3.18 -3.02 -17.74
CA PRO A 257 4.58 -2.62 -17.88
C PRO A 257 5.36 -2.94 -16.60
N GLY A 258 6.68 -2.90 -16.67
CA GLY A 258 7.54 -2.81 -15.50
C GLY A 258 7.30 -1.50 -14.74
N TRP A 259 7.91 -1.38 -13.56
CA TRP A 259 7.87 -0.14 -12.76
C TRP A 259 9.25 0.21 -12.17
N ASP A 260 9.50 1.50 -11.98
CA ASP A 260 10.80 2.06 -11.57
C ASP A 260 11.12 1.94 -10.06
N GLY A 261 10.49 0.98 -9.38
CA GLY A 261 10.76 0.71 -7.98
C GLY A 261 9.84 1.43 -6.99
N ALA A 262 9.96 1.00 -5.76
CA ALA A 262 9.02 1.37 -4.70
C ALA A 262 9.14 2.82 -4.24
N GLU A 263 10.33 3.42 -4.29
CA GLU A 263 10.53 4.81 -3.87
C GLU A 263 9.83 5.79 -4.81
N THR A 264 9.94 5.60 -6.13
CA THR A 264 9.23 6.42 -7.13
C THR A 264 7.72 6.28 -6.98
N ALA A 265 7.23 5.06 -6.79
CA ALA A 265 5.82 4.81 -6.53
C ALA A 265 5.35 5.47 -5.21
N PHE A 266 6.17 5.44 -4.16
CA PHE A 266 5.79 6.05 -2.88
C PHE A 266 5.69 7.57 -2.99
N ARG A 267 6.57 8.22 -3.76
CA ARG A 267 6.42 9.66 -4.08
C ARG A 267 5.08 9.95 -4.76
N GLY A 268 4.65 9.12 -5.71
CA GLY A 268 3.32 9.24 -6.31
C GLY A 268 2.17 9.10 -5.31
N ALA A 269 2.31 8.25 -4.29
CA ALA A 269 1.33 8.15 -3.20
C ALA A 269 1.31 9.39 -2.31
N VAL A 270 2.46 10.01 -2.08
CA VAL A 270 2.59 11.30 -1.36
C VAL A 270 1.92 12.42 -2.15
N ASP A 271 2.15 12.51 -3.47
CA ASP A 271 1.45 13.45 -4.36
C ASP A 271 -0.07 13.27 -4.30
N ALA A 272 -0.54 12.02 -4.34
CA ALA A 272 -1.97 11.70 -4.25
C ALA A 272 -2.57 12.09 -2.90
N LEU A 273 -1.83 11.92 -1.79
CA LEU A 273 -2.26 12.39 -0.48
C LEU A 273 -2.36 13.92 -0.46
N ALA A 274 -1.32 14.61 -0.91
CA ALA A 274 -1.29 16.08 -0.95
C ALA A 274 -2.43 16.65 -1.81
N GLU A 275 -2.72 16.03 -2.95
CA GLU A 275 -3.84 16.41 -3.82
C GLU A 275 -5.20 16.16 -3.13
N THR A 276 -5.37 15.02 -2.45
CA THR A 276 -6.58 14.71 -1.69
C THR A 276 -6.79 15.72 -0.57
N VAL A 277 -5.73 16.09 0.16
CA VAL A 277 -5.78 17.13 1.20
C VAL A 277 -6.19 18.49 0.63
N ARG A 278 -5.61 18.86 -0.50
CA ARG A 278 -5.86 20.15 -1.16
C ARG A 278 -7.28 20.28 -1.72
N THR A 279 -7.81 19.20 -2.31
CA THR A 279 -9.10 19.21 -3.03
C THR A 279 -10.28 18.75 -2.18
N GLY A 280 -10.03 17.97 -1.14
CA GLY A 280 -11.07 17.27 -0.38
C GLY A 280 -11.70 16.10 -1.16
N VAL A 281 -11.23 15.78 -2.37
CA VAL A 281 -11.73 14.67 -3.18
C VAL A 281 -11.02 13.37 -2.78
N PRO A 282 -11.73 12.36 -2.26
CA PRO A 282 -11.12 11.09 -1.86
C PRO A 282 -10.44 10.39 -3.04
N HIS A 283 -9.27 9.84 -2.81
CA HIS A 283 -8.57 9.02 -3.79
C HIS A 283 -9.20 7.62 -3.90
N ALA A 284 -9.18 7.02 -5.09
CA ALA A 284 -9.73 5.67 -5.31
C ALA A 284 -9.02 4.56 -4.50
N CYS A 285 -7.78 4.81 -4.05
CA CYS A 285 -6.98 3.89 -3.21
C CYS A 285 -6.95 4.39 -1.76
N ASP A 286 -8.11 4.71 -1.19
CA ASP A 286 -8.30 5.21 0.17
C ASP A 286 -8.49 4.08 1.22
N ALA A 287 -8.79 4.43 2.46
CA ALA A 287 -9.04 3.48 3.53
C ALA A 287 -10.22 2.53 3.26
N ARG A 288 -11.25 2.96 2.50
CA ARG A 288 -12.39 2.11 2.11
C ARG A 288 -11.93 1.02 1.15
N PHE A 289 -11.11 1.38 0.17
CA PHE A 289 -10.50 0.42 -0.74
C PHE A 289 -9.59 -0.55 0.01
N GLY A 290 -8.77 -0.06 0.95
CA GLY A 290 -7.94 -0.90 1.81
C GLY A 290 -8.73 -1.89 2.66
N ARG A 291 -9.88 -1.46 3.20
CA ARG A 291 -10.84 -2.34 3.88
C ARG A 291 -11.37 -3.42 2.93
N HIS A 292 -11.82 -3.05 1.75
CA HIS A 292 -12.32 -4.00 0.74
C HIS A 292 -11.26 -5.05 0.37
N LEU A 293 -10.01 -4.65 0.15
CA LEU A 293 -8.91 -5.58 -0.06
C LEU A 293 -8.74 -6.54 1.13
N THR A 294 -8.80 -6.03 2.36
CA THR A 294 -8.68 -6.88 3.57
C THR A 294 -9.82 -7.89 3.67
N GLU A 295 -11.06 -7.51 3.35
CA GLU A 295 -12.21 -8.40 3.30
C GLU A 295 -12.00 -9.56 2.31
N LEU A 296 -11.47 -9.27 1.12
CA LEU A 296 -11.14 -10.29 0.11
C LEU A 296 -10.00 -11.22 0.57
N LEU A 297 -8.96 -10.68 1.21
CA LEU A 297 -7.86 -11.49 1.72
C LEU A 297 -8.29 -12.43 2.84
N VAL A 298 -9.15 -11.97 3.75
CA VAL A 298 -9.72 -12.83 4.82
C VAL A 298 -10.58 -13.93 4.23
N ALA A 299 -11.43 -13.61 3.24
CA ALA A 299 -12.25 -14.60 2.56
C ALA A 299 -11.40 -15.65 1.83
N ALA A 300 -10.35 -15.22 1.14
CA ALA A 300 -9.40 -16.11 0.47
C ALA A 300 -8.63 -17.00 1.46
N GLU A 301 -8.12 -16.43 2.55
CA GLU A 301 -7.39 -17.18 3.59
C GLU A 301 -8.30 -18.24 4.22
N THR A 302 -9.55 -17.90 4.50
CA THR A 302 -10.52 -18.84 5.07
C THR A 302 -10.77 -20.05 4.16
N GLN A 303 -10.93 -19.81 2.86
CA GLN A 303 -11.15 -20.90 1.89
C GLN A 303 -9.88 -21.72 1.64
N ALA A 304 -8.71 -21.09 1.57
CA ALA A 304 -7.45 -21.80 1.34
C ALA A 304 -7.03 -22.69 2.53
N ARG A 305 -7.60 -22.46 3.72
CA ARG A 305 -7.37 -23.28 4.93
C ARG A 305 -8.41 -24.38 5.16
N ALA A 306 -9.52 -24.34 4.43
CA ALA A 306 -10.62 -25.32 4.54
C ALA A 306 -10.31 -26.59 3.74
#